data_fd2ae0c8b7d40377808ab1c5a033f013
#
_entry.id   fd2ae0c8b7d40377808ab1c5a033f013
#
_cell.length_a   1.000
_cell.length_b   1.000
_cell.length_c   1.000
_cell.angle_alpha   90.00
_cell.angle_beta   90.00
_cell.angle_gamma   90.00
#
_symmetry.space_group_name_H-M   'P 1'
#
loop_
_entity.id
_entity.type
_entity.pdbx_description
1 polymer ?
#
loop_
_entity_poly.entity_id
_entity_poly.type
_entity_poly.pdbx_seq_one_letter_code
_entity_poly.pdbx_strand_id
1 'polypeptide(L)'
;MLSIQIYTIREHTKTYEDALNALKKLKDLGYNSVQLAGNIEKLEYTAKAAKEVGLEVIGVLSNLVTVEENQDKLFEIMRYSGATDIGISADEVGDDAVEMIKRANAFCKIANANGFTFSYHNHSHEFIRGESGKRAIDYIIESFDGDLMPDTYWLQHGGVDVIKFIEDNAKKIKILHLKDMQRTVDGVTFSELGKGNMNIKGIIEKAKELGISNLVVEQDVCQGDSLKSAEISIDYLKGAL
;
A
#
# COMPACT_ATOMS: atom_id res chain seq x y z
N MET A 1 8.61 8.33 -8.54
CA MET A 1 8.23 9.10 -7.33
C MET A 1 8.77 8.38 -6.12
N LEU A 2 9.32 9.08 -5.12
CA LEU A 2 9.88 8.49 -3.90
C LEU A 2 8.82 8.55 -2.80
N SER A 3 8.03 7.48 -2.68
CA SER A 3 6.86 7.42 -1.82
C SER A 3 7.04 6.47 -0.65
N ILE A 4 6.35 6.75 0.46
CA ILE A 4 6.26 5.84 1.61
C ILE A 4 4.82 5.74 2.10
N GLN A 5 4.41 4.52 2.48
CA GLN A 5 3.19 4.28 3.22
C GLN A 5 3.38 4.69 4.68
N ILE A 6 2.56 5.62 5.19
CA ILE A 6 2.74 6.14 6.55
C ILE A 6 2.47 5.12 7.66
N TYR A 7 1.87 3.96 7.33
CA TYR A 7 1.74 2.85 8.27
C TYR A 7 3.12 2.38 8.78
N THR A 8 4.15 2.48 7.95
CA THR A 8 5.54 2.19 8.32
C THR A 8 5.97 2.97 9.56
N ILE A 9 5.60 4.25 9.63
CA ILE A 9 5.96 5.16 10.72
C ILE A 9 4.79 5.45 11.67
N ARG A 10 3.80 4.53 11.76
CA ARG A 10 2.55 4.75 12.51
C ARG A 10 2.74 5.13 13.97
N GLU A 11 3.87 4.73 14.57
CA GLU A 11 4.19 5.06 15.97
C GLU A 11 4.56 6.54 16.13
N HIS A 12 5.00 7.19 15.06
CA HIS A 12 5.31 8.62 14.98
C HIS A 12 4.17 9.45 14.39
N THR A 13 2.97 8.88 14.22
CA THR A 13 1.80 9.57 13.64
C THR A 13 0.55 9.34 14.47
N LYS A 14 0.67 9.42 15.82
CA LYS A 14 -0.47 9.18 16.74
C LYS A 14 -1.35 10.41 16.90
N THR A 15 -0.78 11.59 16.74
CA THR A 15 -1.46 12.87 16.78
C THR A 15 -1.09 13.71 15.55
N TYR A 16 -1.79 14.82 15.34
CA TYR A 16 -1.43 15.78 14.28
C TYR A 16 0.01 16.30 14.42
N GLU A 17 0.41 16.69 15.63
CA GLU A 17 1.76 17.21 15.89
C GLU A 17 2.84 16.14 15.65
N ASP A 18 2.60 14.91 16.07
CA ASP A 18 3.51 13.80 15.80
C ASP A 18 3.64 13.58 14.29
N ALA A 19 2.51 13.54 13.57
CA ALA A 19 2.49 13.37 12.12
C ALA A 19 3.23 14.53 11.42
N LEU A 20 3.00 15.76 11.81
CA LEU A 20 3.68 16.92 11.25
C LEU A 20 5.20 16.81 11.39
N ASN A 21 5.67 16.43 12.58
CA ASN A 21 7.10 16.27 12.86
C ASN A 21 7.72 15.10 12.09
N ALA A 22 7.01 13.96 12.02
CA ALA A 22 7.47 12.79 11.29
C ALA A 22 7.53 13.04 9.77
N LEU A 23 6.50 13.70 9.21
CA LEU A 23 6.46 14.02 7.78
C LEU A 23 7.52 15.05 7.37
N LYS A 24 7.87 16.02 8.23
CA LYS A 24 9.02 16.90 8.01
C LYS A 24 10.30 16.08 7.87
N LYS A 25 10.54 15.13 8.78
CA LYS A 25 11.70 14.23 8.70
C LYS A 25 11.71 13.40 7.41
N LEU A 26 10.57 12.84 6.99
CA LEU A 26 10.49 12.11 5.72
C LEU A 26 10.86 13.00 4.53
N LYS A 27 10.39 14.25 4.52
CA LYS A 27 10.76 15.20 3.47
C LYS A 27 12.26 15.50 3.46
N ASP A 28 12.86 15.71 4.63
CA ASP A 28 14.30 15.95 4.78
C ASP A 28 15.13 14.73 4.31
N LEU A 29 14.63 13.51 4.50
CA LEU A 29 15.21 12.28 3.96
C LEU A 29 15.09 12.17 2.42
N GLY A 30 14.22 12.99 1.81
CA GLY A 30 14.04 13.06 0.36
C GLY A 30 12.82 12.30 -0.18
N TYR A 31 11.92 11.84 0.68
CA TYR A 31 10.59 11.46 0.21
C TYR A 31 9.87 12.70 -0.32
N ASN A 32 9.20 12.55 -1.46
CA ASN A 32 8.43 13.65 -2.06
C ASN A 32 6.92 13.40 -2.02
N SER A 33 6.53 12.19 -1.65
CA SER A 33 5.13 11.79 -1.56
C SER A 33 4.90 10.74 -0.46
N VAL A 34 3.65 10.64 -0.04
CA VAL A 34 3.18 9.67 0.95
C VAL A 34 1.87 9.03 0.51
N GLN A 35 1.63 7.81 0.96
CA GLN A 35 0.30 7.21 0.99
C GLN A 35 -0.20 7.21 2.42
N LEU A 36 -1.40 7.74 2.66
CA LEU A 36 -1.99 7.80 3.99
C LEU A 36 -2.60 6.47 4.38
N ALA A 37 -2.62 6.16 5.68
CA ALA A 37 -3.23 4.93 6.20
C ALA A 37 -3.90 5.15 7.55
N GLY A 38 -5.02 4.47 7.75
CA GLY A 38 -5.72 4.42 9.03
C GLY A 38 -7.22 4.64 8.93
N ASN A 39 -7.84 4.93 10.09
CA ASN A 39 -9.23 5.33 10.17
C ASN A 39 -9.43 6.77 9.66
N ILE A 40 -10.68 7.18 9.52
CA ILE A 40 -11.04 8.47 8.91
C ILE A 40 -10.44 9.68 9.63
N GLU A 41 -10.38 9.65 10.96
CA GLU A 41 -9.78 10.71 11.77
C GLU A 41 -8.27 10.84 11.50
N LYS A 42 -7.58 9.71 11.46
CA LYS A 42 -6.15 9.66 11.15
C LYS A 42 -5.86 10.14 9.74
N LEU A 43 -6.66 9.73 8.76
CA LEU A 43 -6.55 10.20 7.39
C LEU A 43 -6.71 11.72 7.31
N GLU A 44 -7.65 12.31 8.05
CA GLU A 44 -7.87 13.76 8.05
C GLU A 44 -6.67 14.53 8.58
N TYR A 45 -6.17 14.21 9.79
CA TYR A 45 -5.07 14.99 10.34
C TYR A 45 -3.73 14.71 9.64
N THR A 46 -3.49 13.50 9.14
CA THR A 46 -2.27 13.22 8.38
C THR A 46 -2.29 13.88 6.99
N ALA A 47 -3.46 14.02 6.35
CA ALA A 47 -3.62 14.80 5.13
C ALA A 47 -3.30 16.29 5.36
N LYS A 48 -3.76 16.87 6.48
CA LYS A 48 -3.43 18.24 6.88
C LYS A 48 -1.92 18.43 7.08
N ALA A 49 -1.29 17.51 7.80
CA ALA A 49 0.15 17.53 8.05
C ALA A 49 0.96 17.37 6.74
N ALA A 50 0.58 16.46 5.85
CA ALA A 50 1.25 16.27 4.57
C ALA A 50 1.20 17.54 3.69
N LYS A 51 0.04 18.18 3.63
CA LYS A 51 -0.14 19.45 2.90
C LYS A 51 0.69 20.57 3.48
N GLU A 52 0.75 20.72 4.81
CA GLU A 52 1.56 21.74 5.48
C GLU A 52 3.06 21.54 5.21
N VAL A 53 3.53 20.31 5.24
CA VAL A 53 4.92 19.94 4.93
C VAL A 53 5.21 20.08 3.42
N GLY A 54 4.21 20.04 2.56
CA GLY A 54 4.35 20.04 1.10
C GLY A 54 4.84 18.70 0.56
N LEU A 55 4.34 17.60 1.13
CA LEU A 55 4.43 16.25 0.57
C LEU A 55 3.19 15.98 -0.27
N GLU A 56 3.36 15.38 -1.45
CA GLU A 56 2.25 14.91 -2.28
C GLU A 56 1.57 13.72 -1.61
N VAL A 57 0.24 13.67 -1.66
CA VAL A 57 -0.52 12.50 -1.21
C VAL A 57 -0.99 11.73 -2.43
N ILE A 58 -0.43 10.55 -2.67
CA ILE A 58 -0.76 9.75 -3.86
C ILE A 58 -2.04 8.94 -3.70
N GLY A 59 -2.44 8.65 -2.47
CA GLY A 59 -3.63 7.87 -2.15
C GLY A 59 -3.81 7.67 -0.66
N VAL A 60 -4.88 6.99 -0.30
CA VAL A 60 -5.19 6.53 1.05
C VAL A 60 -5.31 5.01 1.06
N LEU A 61 -5.06 4.38 2.21
CA LEU A 61 -5.30 2.95 2.42
C LEU A 61 -6.07 2.76 3.73
N SER A 62 -7.19 2.05 3.67
CA SER A 62 -8.02 1.73 4.83
C SER A 62 -8.69 0.35 4.63
N ASN A 63 -9.63 -0.03 5.48
CA ASN A 63 -10.45 -1.21 5.26
C ASN A 63 -11.79 -0.84 4.58
N LEU A 64 -12.44 -1.83 3.96
CA LEU A 64 -13.67 -1.63 3.20
C LEU A 64 -14.79 -1.01 4.04
N VAL A 65 -14.98 -1.45 5.30
CA VAL A 65 -16.02 -0.93 6.19
C VAL A 65 -15.81 0.56 6.47
N THR A 66 -14.58 0.97 6.78
CA THR A 66 -14.25 2.37 7.03
C THR A 66 -14.57 3.26 5.83
N VAL A 67 -14.24 2.83 4.62
CA VAL A 67 -14.49 3.64 3.42
C VAL A 67 -16.00 3.73 3.09
N GLU A 68 -16.75 2.64 3.28
CA GLU A 68 -18.20 2.62 3.06
C GLU A 68 -18.96 3.51 4.06
N GLU A 69 -18.62 3.40 5.35
CA GLU A 69 -19.32 4.15 6.40
C GLU A 69 -18.99 5.66 6.42
N ASN A 70 -17.84 6.06 5.85
CA ASN A 70 -17.34 7.43 5.92
C ASN A 70 -17.12 8.07 4.55
N GLN A 71 -17.81 7.61 3.50
CA GLN A 71 -17.54 7.97 2.11
C GLN A 71 -17.46 9.49 1.86
N ASP A 72 -18.40 10.27 2.40
CA ASP A 72 -18.46 11.73 2.18
C ASP A 72 -17.22 12.42 2.77
N LYS A 73 -16.88 12.05 4.01
CA LYS A 73 -15.69 12.58 4.69
C LYS A 73 -14.40 12.14 4.02
N LEU A 74 -14.34 10.89 3.56
CA LEU A 74 -13.21 10.37 2.79
C LEU A 74 -13.01 11.20 1.51
N PHE A 75 -14.07 11.47 0.74
CA PHE A 75 -13.98 12.27 -0.48
C PHE A 75 -13.58 13.73 -0.21
N GLU A 76 -13.99 14.32 0.92
CA GLU A 76 -13.48 15.63 1.36
C GLU A 76 -11.95 15.58 1.59
N ILE A 77 -11.46 14.57 2.32
CA ILE A 77 -10.03 14.37 2.60
C ILE A 77 -9.25 14.17 1.28
N MET A 78 -9.77 13.36 0.37
CA MET A 78 -9.17 13.11 -0.94
C MET A 78 -9.01 14.41 -1.75
N ARG A 79 -10.10 15.19 -1.86
CA ARG A 79 -10.06 16.49 -2.56
C ARG A 79 -9.13 17.50 -1.88
N TYR A 80 -9.14 17.53 -0.54
CA TYR A 80 -8.27 18.41 0.24
C TYR A 80 -6.77 18.11 0.04
N SER A 81 -6.42 16.83 0.08
CA SER A 81 -5.04 16.35 -0.02
C SER A 81 -4.53 16.27 -1.46
N GLY A 82 -5.42 16.22 -2.45
CA GLY A 82 -5.07 15.96 -3.86
C GLY A 82 -4.86 14.47 -4.17
N ALA A 83 -5.14 13.58 -3.22
CA ALA A 83 -5.04 12.14 -3.42
C ALA A 83 -5.99 11.65 -4.52
N THR A 84 -5.54 10.70 -5.32
CA THR A 84 -6.31 10.19 -6.48
C THR A 84 -6.75 8.74 -6.35
N ASP A 85 -6.16 7.97 -5.42
CA ASP A 85 -6.45 6.55 -5.24
C ASP A 85 -6.95 6.22 -3.85
N ILE A 86 -8.01 5.43 -3.76
CA ILE A 86 -8.54 4.88 -2.52
C ILE A 86 -8.20 3.39 -2.50
N GLY A 87 -7.26 3.01 -1.65
CA GLY A 87 -6.89 1.61 -1.41
C GLY A 87 -7.70 0.99 -0.29
N ILE A 88 -8.03 -0.28 -0.46
CA ILE A 88 -8.56 -1.12 0.62
C ILE A 88 -7.73 -2.38 0.79
N SER A 89 -7.74 -2.91 2.00
CA SER A 89 -7.38 -4.29 2.33
C SER A 89 -8.56 -4.95 3.05
N ALA A 90 -8.60 -6.27 3.02
CA ALA A 90 -9.66 -7.07 3.64
C ALA A 90 -9.03 -8.35 4.23
N ASP A 91 -9.78 -9.04 5.08
CA ASP A 91 -9.28 -10.22 5.81
C ASP A 91 -9.92 -11.55 5.32
N GLU A 92 -10.67 -11.49 4.22
CA GLU A 92 -11.39 -12.63 3.67
C GLU A 92 -10.46 -13.67 3.04
N VAL A 93 -10.76 -14.94 3.28
CA VAL A 93 -9.98 -16.10 2.83
C VAL A 93 -10.80 -16.92 1.83
N GLY A 94 -10.17 -17.36 0.74
CA GLY A 94 -10.79 -18.28 -0.21
C GLY A 94 -12.13 -17.77 -0.75
N ASP A 95 -13.17 -18.56 -0.58
CA ASP A 95 -14.50 -18.29 -1.15
C ASP A 95 -15.25 -17.13 -0.47
N ASP A 96 -14.87 -16.74 0.74
CA ASP A 96 -15.48 -15.61 1.48
C ASP A 96 -15.22 -14.28 0.78
N ALA A 97 -14.18 -14.21 -0.04
CA ALA A 97 -13.86 -13.01 -0.84
C ALA A 97 -14.97 -12.63 -1.85
N VAL A 98 -15.84 -13.56 -2.25
CA VAL A 98 -16.88 -13.31 -3.25
C VAL A 98 -17.86 -12.21 -2.81
N GLU A 99 -18.30 -12.23 -1.55
CA GLU A 99 -19.21 -11.22 -1.03
C GLU A 99 -18.50 -9.89 -0.78
N MET A 100 -17.27 -9.93 -0.28
CA MET A 100 -16.42 -8.74 -0.14
C MET A 100 -16.24 -8.04 -1.49
N ILE A 101 -15.94 -8.79 -2.57
CA ILE A 101 -15.74 -8.22 -3.91
C ILE A 101 -17.01 -7.54 -4.43
N LYS A 102 -18.21 -8.09 -4.18
CA LYS A 102 -19.47 -7.44 -4.58
C LYS A 102 -19.62 -6.06 -3.92
N ARG A 103 -19.35 -5.97 -2.61
CA ARG A 103 -19.37 -4.71 -1.87
C ARG A 103 -18.31 -3.74 -2.39
N ALA A 104 -17.09 -4.23 -2.56
CA ALA A 104 -15.98 -3.44 -3.08
C ALA A 104 -16.27 -2.91 -4.50
N ASN A 105 -16.88 -3.71 -5.38
CA ASN A 105 -17.31 -3.26 -6.71
C ASN A 105 -18.41 -2.20 -6.67
N ALA A 106 -19.32 -2.30 -5.71
CA ALA A 106 -20.34 -1.26 -5.50
C ALA A 106 -19.69 0.07 -5.09
N PHE A 107 -18.72 0.02 -4.15
CA PHE A 107 -17.98 1.22 -3.74
C PHE A 107 -17.06 1.74 -4.86
N CYS A 108 -16.43 0.87 -5.64
CA CYS A 108 -15.61 1.24 -6.79
C CYS A 108 -16.36 2.15 -7.77
N LYS A 109 -17.63 1.83 -8.06
CA LYS A 109 -18.50 2.67 -8.92
C LYS A 109 -18.74 4.05 -8.31
N ILE A 110 -18.94 4.11 -6.99
CA ILE A 110 -19.15 5.38 -6.28
C ILE A 110 -17.84 6.20 -6.30
N ALA A 111 -16.68 5.59 -6.01
CA ALA A 111 -15.40 6.25 -6.05
C ALA A 111 -15.10 6.82 -7.45
N ASN A 112 -15.28 6.01 -8.50
CA ASN A 112 -15.08 6.42 -9.89
C ASN A 112 -16.01 7.58 -10.31
N ALA A 113 -17.27 7.55 -9.88
CA ALA A 113 -18.23 8.64 -10.12
C ALA A 113 -17.81 9.96 -9.43
N ASN A 114 -16.99 9.89 -8.37
CA ASN A 114 -16.40 11.01 -7.67
C ASN A 114 -15.00 11.42 -8.17
N GLY A 115 -14.50 10.76 -9.21
CA GLY A 115 -13.22 11.05 -9.84
C GLY A 115 -12.00 10.40 -9.19
N PHE A 116 -12.19 9.38 -8.36
CA PHE A 116 -11.13 8.63 -7.69
C PHE A 116 -11.00 7.22 -8.26
N THR A 117 -9.77 6.70 -8.34
CA THR A 117 -9.51 5.28 -8.57
C THR A 117 -9.70 4.48 -7.27
N PHE A 118 -9.89 3.18 -7.39
CA PHE A 118 -10.13 2.29 -6.26
C PHE A 118 -9.29 1.03 -6.43
N SER A 119 -8.44 0.73 -5.44
CA SER A 119 -7.44 -0.33 -5.52
C SER A 119 -7.52 -1.32 -4.36
N TYR A 120 -7.17 -2.58 -4.61
CA TYR A 120 -7.09 -3.63 -3.60
C TYR A 120 -5.63 -3.92 -3.23
N HIS A 121 -5.30 -3.82 -1.95
CA HIS A 121 -4.01 -4.18 -1.36
C HIS A 121 -4.08 -5.58 -0.74
N ASN A 122 -3.21 -6.49 -1.16
CA ASN A 122 -3.17 -7.85 -0.66
C ASN A 122 -2.24 -8.05 0.53
N HIS A 123 -2.58 -9.05 1.35
CA HIS A 123 -1.69 -9.72 2.30
C HIS A 123 -1.40 -11.15 1.83
N SER A 124 -0.97 -12.04 2.73
CA SER A 124 -0.70 -13.43 2.39
C SER A 124 -1.90 -14.36 2.55
N HIS A 125 -2.90 -13.97 3.33
CA HIS A 125 -4.08 -14.81 3.56
C HIS A 125 -4.97 -14.95 2.33
N GLU A 126 -4.94 -13.99 1.38
CA GLU A 126 -5.64 -14.13 0.09
C GLU A 126 -5.12 -15.30 -0.75
N PHE A 127 -3.94 -15.84 -0.43
CA PHE A 127 -3.37 -17.00 -1.10
C PHE A 127 -3.76 -18.33 -0.48
N ILE A 128 -4.50 -18.34 0.64
CA ILE A 128 -5.09 -19.54 1.24
C ILE A 128 -6.27 -20.01 0.38
N ARG A 129 -6.36 -21.33 0.16
CA ARG A 129 -7.43 -21.91 -0.67
C ARG A 129 -8.69 -22.11 0.16
N GLY A 130 -9.83 -21.72 -0.41
CA GLY A 130 -11.15 -22.05 0.12
C GLY A 130 -11.59 -23.49 -0.20
N GLU A 131 -12.83 -23.82 0.14
CA GLU A 131 -13.43 -25.14 -0.11
C GLU A 131 -13.53 -25.46 -1.61
N SER A 132 -13.75 -24.46 -2.46
CA SER A 132 -13.73 -24.59 -3.92
C SER A 132 -12.35 -24.91 -4.51
N GLY A 133 -11.29 -24.81 -3.71
CA GLY A 133 -9.90 -24.87 -4.15
C GLY A 133 -9.36 -23.56 -4.73
N LYS A 134 -10.18 -22.53 -4.92
CA LYS A 134 -9.73 -21.17 -5.32
C LYS A 134 -9.21 -20.38 -4.13
N ARG A 135 -8.32 -19.42 -4.41
CA ARG A 135 -7.81 -18.46 -3.44
C ARG A 135 -8.61 -17.16 -3.55
N ALA A 136 -8.68 -16.36 -2.49
CA ALA A 136 -9.32 -15.05 -2.55
C ALA A 136 -8.71 -14.17 -3.65
N ILE A 137 -7.38 -14.20 -3.82
CA ILE A 137 -6.69 -13.43 -4.87
C ILE A 137 -7.14 -13.83 -6.29
N ASP A 138 -7.49 -15.10 -6.54
CA ASP A 138 -7.99 -15.54 -7.84
C ASP A 138 -9.33 -14.86 -8.17
N TYR A 139 -10.25 -14.77 -7.20
CA TYR A 139 -11.51 -14.04 -7.34
C TYR A 139 -11.31 -12.54 -7.51
N ILE A 140 -10.37 -11.93 -6.78
CA ILE A 140 -10.04 -10.51 -6.89
C ILE A 140 -9.54 -10.19 -8.30
N ILE A 141 -8.59 -10.96 -8.83
CA ILE A 141 -8.07 -10.76 -10.19
C ILE A 141 -9.15 -10.90 -11.25
N GLU A 142 -10.04 -11.91 -11.09
CA GLU A 142 -11.10 -12.22 -12.06
C GLU A 142 -12.27 -11.24 -12.03
N SER A 143 -12.68 -10.75 -10.84
CA SER A 143 -14.00 -10.15 -10.64
C SER A 143 -13.98 -8.77 -9.97
N PHE A 144 -12.84 -8.27 -9.50
CA PHE A 144 -12.77 -6.93 -8.93
C PHE A 144 -12.69 -5.88 -10.04
N ASP A 145 -13.62 -4.91 -10.01
CA ASP A 145 -13.75 -3.84 -11.01
C ASP A 145 -12.67 -2.76 -10.87
N GLY A 146 -11.98 -2.68 -9.74
CA GLY A 146 -10.91 -1.72 -9.47
C GLY A 146 -9.53 -2.19 -9.88
N ASP A 147 -8.54 -1.41 -9.49
CA ASP A 147 -7.12 -1.66 -9.73
C ASP A 147 -6.51 -2.54 -8.62
N LEU A 148 -5.28 -3.00 -8.82
CA LEU A 148 -4.50 -3.75 -7.83
C LEU A 148 -3.42 -2.84 -7.22
N MET A 149 -3.19 -3.05 -5.93
CA MET A 149 -2.11 -2.46 -5.14
C MET A 149 -1.30 -3.60 -4.49
N PRO A 150 -0.57 -4.40 -5.29
CA PRO A 150 0.13 -5.55 -4.75
C PRO A 150 1.27 -5.14 -3.82
N ASP A 151 1.50 -5.99 -2.82
CA ASP A 151 2.61 -5.88 -1.87
C ASP A 151 3.61 -7.01 -2.09
N THR A 152 4.86 -6.64 -2.32
CA THR A 152 5.91 -7.58 -2.70
C THR A 152 6.25 -8.59 -1.61
N TYR A 153 6.26 -8.19 -0.33
CA TYR A 153 6.46 -9.10 0.80
C TYR A 153 5.32 -10.11 0.89
N TRP A 154 4.09 -9.63 0.84
CA TRP A 154 2.93 -10.48 1.02
C TRP A 154 2.72 -11.44 -0.16
N LEU A 155 3.06 -11.04 -1.39
CA LEU A 155 3.12 -11.95 -2.55
C LEU A 155 4.14 -13.07 -2.30
N GLN A 156 5.37 -12.72 -1.91
CA GLN A 156 6.42 -13.70 -1.64
C GLN A 156 6.05 -14.61 -0.47
N HIS A 157 5.48 -14.06 0.61
CA HIS A 157 5.02 -14.80 1.78
C HIS A 157 3.85 -15.75 1.42
N GLY A 158 2.99 -15.35 0.51
CA GLY A 158 1.92 -16.16 -0.07
C GLY A 158 2.40 -17.23 -1.06
N GLY A 159 3.72 -17.34 -1.28
CA GLY A 159 4.32 -18.37 -2.15
C GLY A 159 4.20 -18.08 -3.64
N VAL A 160 4.14 -16.81 -4.03
CA VAL A 160 3.98 -16.37 -5.42
C VAL A 160 5.30 -15.85 -5.97
N ASP A 161 5.59 -16.12 -7.24
CA ASP A 161 6.63 -15.41 -7.97
C ASP A 161 6.21 -13.96 -8.18
N VAL A 162 6.87 -13.06 -7.45
CA VAL A 162 6.50 -11.64 -7.39
C VAL A 162 6.61 -10.97 -8.76
N ILE A 163 7.70 -11.23 -9.51
CA ILE A 163 7.92 -10.63 -10.82
C ILE A 163 6.87 -11.14 -11.81
N LYS A 164 6.62 -12.43 -11.82
CA LYS A 164 5.59 -13.03 -12.68
C LYS A 164 4.19 -12.49 -12.36
N PHE A 165 3.84 -12.32 -11.07
CA PHE A 165 2.56 -11.73 -10.68
C PHE A 165 2.41 -10.30 -11.21
N ILE A 166 3.46 -9.49 -11.10
CA ILE A 166 3.48 -8.10 -11.58
C ILE A 166 3.33 -8.08 -13.11
N GLU A 167 4.04 -8.95 -13.85
CA GLU A 167 3.92 -9.06 -15.30
C GLU A 167 2.49 -9.43 -15.74
N ASP A 168 1.91 -10.45 -15.12
CA ASP A 168 0.59 -10.96 -15.50
C ASP A 168 -0.53 -9.94 -15.23
N ASN A 169 -0.34 -9.06 -14.25
CA ASN A 169 -1.37 -8.13 -13.78
C ASN A 169 -1.03 -6.65 -14.07
N ALA A 170 0.03 -6.35 -14.81
CA ALA A 170 0.59 -5.01 -14.98
C ALA A 170 -0.44 -3.93 -15.34
N LYS A 171 -1.44 -4.28 -16.18
CA LYS A 171 -2.49 -3.33 -16.62
C LYS A 171 -3.45 -2.90 -15.51
N LYS A 172 -3.56 -3.70 -14.45
CA LYS A 172 -4.41 -3.41 -13.27
C LYS A 172 -3.61 -2.82 -12.11
N ILE A 173 -2.26 -2.82 -12.14
CA ILE A 173 -1.45 -2.33 -11.02
C ILE A 173 -1.37 -0.82 -11.06
N LYS A 174 -1.96 -0.17 -10.04
CA LYS A 174 -1.95 1.28 -9.87
C LYS A 174 -0.82 1.77 -8.98
N ILE A 175 -0.59 1.06 -7.88
CA ILE A 175 0.44 1.31 -6.88
C ILE A 175 1.10 -0.03 -6.58
N LEU A 176 2.42 -0.05 -6.41
CA LEU A 176 3.16 -1.22 -5.98
C LEU A 176 3.85 -0.93 -4.65
N HIS A 177 3.49 -1.67 -3.61
CA HIS A 177 4.16 -1.61 -2.32
C HIS A 177 5.46 -2.41 -2.40
N LEU A 178 6.57 -1.70 -2.23
CA LEU A 178 7.89 -2.28 -2.10
C LEU A 178 8.16 -2.57 -0.63
N LYS A 179 8.11 -3.84 -0.26
CA LYS A 179 8.31 -4.34 1.08
C LYS A 179 9.25 -5.55 1.01
N ASP A 180 10.39 -5.50 1.67
CA ASP A 180 11.40 -6.55 1.64
C ASP A 180 11.20 -7.55 2.77
N MET A 181 11.65 -8.78 2.55
CA MET A 181 11.52 -9.91 3.46
C MET A 181 12.89 -10.46 3.82
N GLN A 182 13.15 -10.62 5.11
CA GLN A 182 14.36 -11.26 5.62
C GLN A 182 14.05 -12.66 6.16
N ARG A 183 14.86 -13.64 5.77
CA ARG A 183 14.86 -14.96 6.40
C ARG A 183 15.72 -14.92 7.67
N THR A 184 15.17 -15.41 8.77
CA THR A 184 15.88 -15.60 10.04
C THR A 184 15.84 -17.05 10.47
N VAL A 185 16.53 -17.40 11.57
CA VAL A 185 16.48 -18.76 12.13
C VAL A 185 15.09 -19.13 12.65
N ASP A 186 14.30 -18.13 13.07
CA ASP A 186 12.96 -18.30 13.65
C ASP A 186 11.84 -18.19 12.59
N GLY A 187 12.17 -17.95 11.33
CA GLY A 187 11.18 -17.79 10.27
C GLY A 187 11.51 -16.65 9.32
N VAL A 188 10.47 -15.92 8.88
CA VAL A 188 10.60 -14.74 8.04
C VAL A 188 10.16 -13.50 8.80
N THR A 189 10.74 -12.35 8.48
CA THR A 189 10.39 -11.05 9.06
C THR A 189 10.50 -9.95 8.01
N PHE A 190 10.03 -8.76 8.35
CA PHE A 190 10.18 -7.57 7.53
C PHE A 190 11.61 -7.04 7.59
N SER A 191 12.03 -6.39 6.52
CA SER A 191 13.35 -5.77 6.43
C SER A 191 13.26 -4.47 5.63
N GLU A 192 14.23 -3.58 5.84
CA GLU A 192 14.44 -2.42 4.99
C GLU A 192 14.78 -2.88 3.56
N LEU A 193 14.40 -2.08 2.56
CA LEU A 193 14.67 -2.39 1.16
C LEU A 193 16.16 -2.66 0.92
N GLY A 194 16.44 -3.79 0.28
CA GLY A 194 17.81 -4.23 -0.04
C GLY A 194 18.60 -4.80 1.14
N LYS A 195 18.00 -4.94 2.33
CA LYS A 195 18.59 -5.62 3.49
C LYS A 195 18.02 -7.01 3.70
N GLY A 196 16.93 -7.34 3.02
CA GLY A 196 16.31 -8.66 3.04
C GLY A 196 16.85 -9.61 1.98
N ASN A 197 16.03 -10.60 1.65
CA ASN A 197 16.39 -11.68 0.73
C ASN A 197 15.63 -11.61 -0.61
N MET A 198 14.75 -10.61 -0.80
CA MET A 198 13.99 -10.49 -2.03
C MET A 198 14.79 -9.80 -3.13
N ASN A 199 14.47 -10.11 -4.37
CA ASN A 199 15.06 -9.45 -5.54
C ASN A 199 14.39 -8.08 -5.78
N ILE A 200 14.49 -7.17 -4.80
CA ILE A 200 13.87 -5.82 -4.88
C ILE A 200 14.35 -5.06 -6.11
N LYS A 201 15.64 -5.19 -6.47
CA LYS A 201 16.18 -4.56 -7.67
C LYS A 201 15.48 -5.04 -8.94
N GLY A 202 15.35 -6.36 -9.14
CA GLY A 202 14.65 -6.93 -10.30
C GLY A 202 13.16 -6.57 -10.33
N ILE A 203 12.52 -6.46 -9.16
CA ILE A 203 11.14 -5.99 -9.04
C ILE A 203 11.01 -4.53 -9.51
N ILE A 204 11.91 -3.64 -9.09
CA ILE A 204 11.93 -2.23 -9.51
C ILE A 204 12.19 -2.12 -11.01
N GLU A 205 13.16 -2.87 -11.55
CA GLU A 205 13.46 -2.90 -12.99
C GLU A 205 12.24 -3.34 -13.81
N LYS A 206 11.55 -4.41 -13.35
CA LYS A 206 10.34 -4.90 -14.00
C LYS A 206 9.19 -3.90 -13.92
N ALA A 207 8.97 -3.28 -12.77
CA ALA A 207 7.95 -2.23 -12.61
C ALA A 207 8.18 -1.06 -13.59
N LYS A 208 9.44 -0.62 -13.75
CA LYS A 208 9.81 0.42 -14.72
C LYS A 208 9.55 -0.02 -16.16
N GLU A 209 9.95 -1.24 -16.54
CA GLU A 209 9.70 -1.82 -17.88
C GLU A 209 8.21 -1.80 -18.22
N LEU A 210 7.35 -2.09 -17.24
CA LEU A 210 5.90 -2.16 -17.39
C LEU A 210 5.19 -0.80 -17.21
N GLY A 211 5.93 0.28 -16.92
CA GLY A 211 5.38 1.63 -16.74
C GLY A 211 4.68 1.85 -15.39
N ILE A 212 4.91 0.98 -14.40
CA ILE A 212 4.39 1.15 -13.04
C ILE A 212 5.26 2.18 -12.31
N SER A 213 4.74 3.39 -12.14
CA SER A 213 5.50 4.53 -11.61
C SER A 213 5.30 4.80 -10.11
N ASN A 214 4.19 4.34 -9.54
CA ASN A 214 3.87 4.55 -8.12
C ASN A 214 4.44 3.41 -7.28
N LEU A 215 5.72 3.56 -6.91
CA LEU A 215 6.45 2.62 -6.05
C LEU A 215 6.46 3.20 -4.63
N VAL A 216 5.89 2.47 -3.68
CA VAL A 216 5.67 2.92 -2.29
C VAL A 216 6.43 2.02 -1.33
N VAL A 217 7.37 2.59 -0.60
CA VAL A 217 8.08 1.87 0.49
C VAL A 217 7.09 1.55 1.60
N GLU A 218 7.09 0.30 2.08
CA GLU A 218 6.33 -0.08 3.26
C GLU A 218 7.10 -1.11 4.11
N GLN A 219 6.91 -1.04 5.43
CA GLN A 219 7.45 -2.01 6.39
C GLN A 219 6.54 -2.07 7.62
N ASP A 220 5.88 -3.21 7.86
CA ASP A 220 4.88 -3.33 8.93
C ASP A 220 5.51 -3.37 10.32
N VAL A 221 6.67 -4.00 10.45
CA VAL A 221 7.42 -4.08 11.70
C VAL A 221 8.88 -3.70 11.46
N CYS A 222 9.32 -2.63 12.11
CA CYS A 222 10.72 -2.21 12.11
C CYS A 222 11.43 -2.76 13.34
N GLN A 223 12.69 -3.21 13.20
CA GLN A 223 13.48 -3.76 14.31
C GLN A 223 13.94 -2.68 15.31
N GLY A 224 13.70 -1.42 15.01
CA GLY A 224 14.06 -0.26 15.83
C GLY A 224 13.20 0.95 15.48
N ASP A 225 13.79 2.13 15.43
CA ASP A 225 13.10 3.36 15.03
C ASP A 225 12.66 3.27 13.55
N SER A 226 11.36 3.33 13.31
CA SER A 226 10.79 3.22 11.96
C SER A 226 11.17 4.38 11.03
N LEU A 227 11.51 5.56 11.56
CA LEU A 227 12.08 6.65 10.76
C LEU A 227 13.50 6.31 10.27
N LYS A 228 14.27 5.56 11.06
CA LYS A 228 15.59 5.05 10.62
C LYS A 228 15.44 3.97 9.54
N SER A 229 14.46 3.09 9.68
CA SER A 229 14.12 2.11 8.63
C SER A 229 13.68 2.80 7.34
N ALA A 230 12.89 3.87 7.43
CA ALA A 230 12.51 4.69 6.28
C ALA A 230 13.72 5.34 5.60
N GLU A 231 14.71 5.83 6.37
CA GLU A 231 15.97 6.37 5.84
C GLU A 231 16.76 5.31 5.06
N ILE A 232 16.96 4.12 5.62
CA ILE A 232 17.67 3.03 4.97
C ILE A 232 16.98 2.65 3.64
N SER A 233 15.66 2.53 3.67
CA SER A 233 14.87 2.12 2.50
C SER A 233 14.89 3.17 1.38
N ILE A 234 14.82 4.47 1.70
CA ILE A 234 14.89 5.50 0.65
C ILE A 234 16.29 5.63 0.07
N ASP A 235 17.34 5.43 0.86
CA ASP A 235 18.71 5.47 0.35
C ASP A 235 18.97 4.32 -0.63
N TYR A 236 18.43 3.13 -0.35
CA TYR A 236 18.45 2.03 -1.31
C TYR A 236 17.67 2.38 -2.58
N LEU A 237 16.47 2.92 -2.45
CA LEU A 237 15.59 3.24 -3.57
C LEU A 237 16.21 4.30 -4.49
N LYS A 238 16.88 5.34 -3.94
CA LYS A 238 17.61 6.34 -4.71
C LYS A 238 18.74 5.73 -5.57
N GLY A 239 19.38 4.68 -5.06
CA GLY A 239 20.42 3.95 -5.80
C GLY A 239 19.89 2.97 -6.84
N ALA A 240 18.64 2.55 -6.75
CA ALA A 240 17.99 1.59 -7.65
C ALA A 240 17.17 2.25 -8.76
N LEU A 241 16.81 3.52 -8.61
CA LEU A 241 16.06 4.34 -9.57
C LEU A 241 16.95 5.13 -10.49
#